data_5197ed66ba3c1e7520ac808695172ca8
#
_entry.id   5197ed66ba3c1e7520ac808695172ca8
#
_cell.length_a   1.000
_cell.length_b   1.000
_cell.length_c   1.000
_cell.angle_alpha   90.00
_cell.angle_beta   90.00
_cell.angle_gamma   90.00
#
_symmetry.space_group_name_H-M   'P 1'
#
loop_
_entity.id
_entity.type
_entity.pdbx_description
1 polymer ?
#
loop_
_entity_poly.entity_id
_entity_poly.type
_entity_poly.pdbx_seq_one_letter_code
_entity_poly.pdbx_strand_id
1 'polypeptide(L)'
;MTTIAIFDYGAGNLYSLKCSLERNGAKVSIVKTLENTKKFDGLILPGVGNFDPAIRSIEPFKKKFSGLIENKTPVLGICLGMEMLFNNSEEGELEGLKILDGVVSMLPKKKVKIPHMGWNNLEIIHKDSKILKGIRNESWVYFVHSYHIIPVNREIVIAKSKYGKDIPVVIEKDNIFGTQFHPEKSGTDGERIIKNFLNVCDYQK
;
A
#
# COMPACT_ATOMS: atom_id res chain seq x y z
N MET A 1 15.49 16.52 3.21
CA MET A 1 14.04 16.44 3.42
C MET A 1 13.49 15.55 2.33
N THR A 2 12.86 14.45 2.71
CA THR A 2 12.32 13.45 1.78
C THR A 2 11.12 14.02 1.03
N THR A 3 11.09 13.89 -0.29
CA THR A 3 10.00 14.35 -1.13
C THR A 3 9.14 13.17 -1.58
N ILE A 4 7.85 13.20 -1.25
CA ILE A 4 6.90 12.12 -1.54
C ILE A 4 5.82 12.60 -2.50
N ALA A 5 5.57 11.81 -3.55
CA ALA A 5 4.38 11.95 -4.37
C ALA A 5 3.26 11.04 -3.84
N ILE A 6 2.05 11.58 -3.71
CA ILE A 6 0.82 10.79 -3.56
C ILE A 6 0.09 10.86 -4.90
N PHE A 7 -0.16 9.71 -5.53
CA PHE A 7 -0.89 9.67 -6.79
C PHE A 7 -2.39 9.81 -6.53
N ASP A 8 -3.01 10.85 -7.11
CA ASP A 8 -4.44 11.13 -6.99
C ASP A 8 -5.19 10.53 -8.18
N TYR A 9 -5.86 9.43 -7.96
CA TYR A 9 -6.79 8.82 -8.93
C TYR A 9 -8.27 9.17 -8.68
N GLY A 10 -8.50 10.29 -7.99
CA GLY A 10 -9.86 10.83 -7.78
C GLY A 10 -10.62 10.20 -6.60
N ALA A 11 -9.94 9.42 -5.77
CA ALA A 11 -10.55 8.76 -4.62
C ALA A 11 -9.64 8.82 -3.39
N GLY A 12 -10.23 8.83 -2.20
CA GLY A 12 -9.49 8.71 -0.96
C GLY A 12 -9.37 9.95 -0.11
N ASN A 13 -9.06 9.71 1.16
CA ASN A 13 -8.72 10.76 2.11
C ASN A 13 -7.23 11.11 1.99
N LEU A 14 -6.86 11.73 0.86
CA LEU A 14 -5.47 12.13 0.58
C LEU A 14 -4.94 13.13 1.60
N TYR A 15 -5.84 13.93 2.20
CA TYR A 15 -5.46 14.94 3.18
C TYR A 15 -4.90 14.32 4.46
N SER A 16 -5.57 13.32 5.03
CA SER A 16 -5.08 12.64 6.24
C SER A 16 -3.72 11.97 6.01
N LEU A 17 -3.54 11.32 4.86
CA LEU A 17 -2.27 10.70 4.49
C LEU A 17 -1.18 11.76 4.32
N LYS A 18 -1.47 12.86 3.62
CA LYS A 18 -0.54 13.99 3.45
C LYS A 18 -0.12 14.55 4.82
N CYS A 19 -1.08 14.85 5.70
CA CYS A 19 -0.78 15.36 7.03
C CYS A 19 0.10 14.42 7.86
N SER A 20 -0.13 13.10 7.77
CA SER A 20 0.68 12.11 8.47
C SER A 20 2.12 12.08 7.94
N LEU A 21 2.32 12.12 6.63
CA LEU A 21 3.64 12.20 6.02
C LEU A 21 4.39 13.50 6.39
N GLU A 22 3.69 14.64 6.36
CA GLU A 22 4.26 15.94 6.71
C GLU A 22 4.64 16.03 8.20
N ARG A 23 3.83 15.47 9.11
CA ARG A 23 4.19 15.37 10.54
C ARG A 23 5.45 14.52 10.74
N ASN A 24 5.72 13.56 9.88
CA ASN A 24 6.94 12.75 9.89
C ASN A 24 8.12 13.36 9.12
N GLY A 25 8.01 14.63 8.69
CA GLY A 25 9.09 15.42 8.11
C GLY A 25 9.25 15.31 6.60
N ALA A 26 8.27 14.77 5.87
CA ALA A 26 8.29 14.72 4.42
C ALA A 26 7.77 16.03 3.79
N LYS A 27 8.28 16.35 2.59
CA LYS A 27 7.62 17.30 1.68
C LYS A 27 6.69 16.49 0.76
N VAL A 28 5.40 16.80 0.76
CA VAL A 28 4.39 16.00 0.06
C VAL A 28 3.77 16.77 -1.10
N SER A 29 3.68 16.11 -2.25
CA SER A 29 2.94 16.60 -3.43
C SER A 29 1.86 15.61 -3.81
N ILE A 30 0.62 16.07 -3.97
CA ILE A 30 -0.46 15.30 -4.56
C ILE A 30 -0.39 15.52 -6.07
N VAL A 31 -0.29 14.43 -6.85
CA VAL A 31 -0.06 14.48 -8.31
C VAL A 31 -1.09 13.63 -9.04
N LYS A 32 -1.59 14.14 -10.15
CA LYS A 32 -2.50 13.39 -11.07
C LYS A 32 -1.75 12.80 -12.27
N THR A 33 -0.46 13.08 -12.39
CA THR A 33 0.38 12.59 -13.49
C THR A 33 1.74 12.15 -12.95
N LEU A 34 2.39 11.22 -13.64
CA LEU A 34 3.75 10.77 -13.34
C LEU A 34 4.79 11.39 -14.29
N GLU A 35 4.55 12.63 -14.78
CA GLU A 35 5.44 13.30 -15.75
C GLU A 35 6.79 13.71 -15.13
N ASN A 36 6.82 14.11 -13.87
CA ASN A 36 7.98 14.67 -13.20
C ASN A 36 8.51 13.77 -12.06
N THR A 37 8.59 12.47 -12.32
CA THR A 37 8.93 11.45 -11.30
C THR A 37 10.32 11.61 -10.69
N LYS A 38 11.28 12.20 -11.42
CA LYS A 38 12.65 12.47 -10.92
C LYS A 38 12.73 13.46 -9.75
N LYS A 39 11.61 14.09 -9.40
CA LYS A 39 11.53 15.07 -8.30
C LYS A 39 11.12 14.44 -6.96
N PHE A 40 10.81 13.15 -6.95
CA PHE A 40 10.30 12.48 -5.77
C PHE A 40 11.21 11.33 -5.34
N ASP A 41 11.45 11.23 -4.05
CA ASP A 41 12.23 10.15 -3.44
C ASP A 41 11.38 8.90 -3.20
N GLY A 42 10.04 9.01 -3.26
CA GLY A 42 9.11 7.90 -3.13
C GLY A 42 7.73 8.24 -3.67
N LEU A 43 6.98 7.19 -4.03
CA LEU A 43 5.61 7.27 -4.53
C LEU A 43 4.66 6.50 -3.61
N ILE A 44 3.50 7.08 -3.32
CA ILE A 44 2.41 6.38 -2.62
C ILE A 44 1.20 6.28 -3.54
N LEU A 45 0.69 5.05 -3.67
CA LEU A 45 -0.62 4.75 -4.22
C LEU A 45 -1.59 4.67 -3.04
N PRO A 46 -2.47 5.65 -2.85
CA PRO A 46 -3.36 5.71 -1.69
C PRO A 46 -4.51 4.70 -1.78
N GLY A 47 -5.31 4.57 -0.73
CA GLY A 47 -6.05 3.39 -0.42
C GLY A 47 -7.57 3.38 -0.43
N VAL A 48 -8.31 4.30 -1.05
CA VAL A 48 -9.78 4.13 -1.11
C VAL A 48 -10.33 4.43 -2.49
N GLY A 49 -11.40 3.74 -2.86
CA GLY A 49 -12.07 3.83 -4.16
C GLY A 49 -12.39 2.44 -4.70
N ASN A 50 -12.76 2.39 -5.98
CA ASN A 50 -13.00 1.16 -6.72
C ASN A 50 -11.83 0.84 -7.64
N PHE A 51 -11.59 -0.45 -7.89
CA PHE A 51 -10.44 -0.95 -8.64
C PHE A 51 -10.37 -0.39 -10.06
N ASP A 52 -11.41 -0.56 -10.88
CA ASP A 52 -11.39 -0.16 -12.28
C ASP A 52 -11.18 1.36 -12.51
N PRO A 53 -11.87 2.28 -11.80
CA PRO A 53 -11.58 3.70 -11.89
C PRO A 53 -10.14 4.05 -11.51
N ALA A 54 -9.57 3.41 -10.49
CA ALA A 54 -8.20 3.64 -10.08
C ALA A 54 -7.21 3.17 -11.15
N ILE A 55 -7.42 1.98 -11.74
CA ILE A 55 -6.59 1.47 -12.84
C ILE A 55 -6.69 2.38 -14.06
N ARG A 56 -7.89 2.80 -14.49
CA ARG A 56 -8.05 3.73 -15.63
C ARG A 56 -7.29 5.03 -15.44
N SER A 57 -7.20 5.52 -14.22
CA SER A 57 -6.51 6.76 -13.89
C SER A 57 -4.99 6.65 -14.01
N ILE A 58 -4.39 5.50 -13.66
CA ILE A 58 -2.94 5.28 -13.71
C ILE A 58 -2.47 4.67 -15.04
N GLU A 59 -3.35 4.02 -15.81
CA GLU A 59 -3.01 3.34 -17.07
C GLU A 59 -2.24 4.22 -18.07
N PRO A 60 -2.58 5.51 -18.28
CA PRO A 60 -1.80 6.40 -19.16
C PRO A 60 -0.33 6.55 -18.74
N PHE A 61 -0.03 6.28 -17.47
CA PHE A 61 1.30 6.44 -16.88
C PHE A 61 1.99 5.11 -16.58
N LYS A 62 1.44 3.97 -17.01
CA LYS A 62 1.95 2.62 -16.71
C LYS A 62 3.43 2.44 -17.05
N LYS A 63 3.88 2.90 -18.22
CA LYS A 63 5.30 2.85 -18.60
C LYS A 63 6.19 3.66 -17.65
N LYS A 64 5.74 4.83 -17.22
CA LYS A 64 6.48 5.68 -16.26
C LYS A 64 6.50 5.06 -14.89
N PHE A 65 5.39 4.45 -14.47
CA PHE A 65 5.31 3.70 -13.22
C PHE A 65 6.27 2.51 -13.21
N SER A 66 6.30 1.71 -14.30
CA SER A 66 7.28 0.62 -14.44
C SER A 66 8.72 1.14 -14.38
N GLY A 67 9.01 2.26 -15.05
CA GLY A 67 10.33 2.90 -14.97
C GLY A 67 10.72 3.37 -13.56
N LEU A 68 9.76 3.79 -12.71
CA LEU A 68 10.03 4.07 -11.30
C LEU A 68 10.46 2.81 -10.54
N ILE A 69 9.77 1.69 -10.78
CA ILE A 69 10.10 0.41 -10.15
C ILE A 69 11.51 -0.05 -10.58
N GLU A 70 11.82 0.00 -11.87
CA GLU A 70 13.13 -0.35 -12.43
C GLU A 70 14.26 0.53 -11.87
N ASN A 71 13.99 1.82 -11.69
CA ASN A 71 14.92 2.78 -11.07
C ASN A 71 14.99 2.67 -9.54
N LYS A 72 14.36 1.64 -8.95
CA LYS A 72 14.36 1.37 -7.51
C LYS A 72 13.71 2.47 -6.66
N THR A 73 12.91 3.35 -7.24
CA THR A 73 12.12 4.32 -6.47
C THR A 73 11.17 3.57 -5.52
N PRO A 74 11.20 3.83 -4.20
CA PRO A 74 10.29 3.19 -3.26
C PRO A 74 8.82 3.50 -3.57
N VAL A 75 8.00 2.47 -3.61
CA VAL A 75 6.55 2.57 -3.83
C VAL A 75 5.82 1.93 -2.67
N LEU A 76 4.88 2.66 -2.06
CA LEU A 76 3.97 2.14 -1.03
C LEU A 76 2.54 2.13 -1.57
N GLY A 77 1.96 0.94 -1.71
CA GLY A 77 0.53 0.76 -1.94
C GLY A 77 -0.23 0.63 -0.62
N ILE A 78 -1.27 1.44 -0.43
CA ILE A 78 -2.13 1.36 0.77
C ILE A 78 -3.50 0.84 0.33
N CYS A 79 -3.99 -0.25 0.92
CA CYS A 79 -5.27 -0.89 0.66
C CYS A 79 -5.50 -1.11 -0.85
N LEU A 80 -6.40 -0.37 -1.50
CA LEU A 80 -6.61 -0.41 -2.95
C LEU A 80 -5.31 -0.17 -3.74
N GLY A 81 -4.45 0.77 -3.29
CA GLY A 81 -3.16 1.02 -3.92
C GLY A 81 -2.21 -0.19 -3.91
N MET A 82 -2.28 -1.03 -2.89
CA MET A 82 -1.59 -2.33 -2.87
C MET A 82 -2.24 -3.32 -3.82
N GLU A 83 -3.58 -3.39 -3.84
CA GLU A 83 -4.35 -4.29 -4.70
C GLU A 83 -4.08 -4.03 -6.19
N MET A 84 -3.95 -2.76 -6.60
CA MET A 84 -3.62 -2.36 -7.97
C MET A 84 -2.29 -2.91 -8.48
N LEU A 85 -1.34 -3.28 -7.61
CA LEU A 85 -0.02 -3.82 -8.01
C LEU A 85 -0.12 -5.24 -8.57
N PHE A 86 -1.20 -5.97 -8.31
CA PHE A 86 -1.42 -7.35 -8.73
C PHE A 86 -2.00 -7.48 -10.13
N ASN A 87 -2.24 -8.73 -10.59
CA ASN A 87 -2.63 -9.01 -11.98
C ASN A 87 -4.08 -8.61 -12.27
N ASN A 88 -5.01 -8.93 -11.36
CA ASN A 88 -6.43 -8.64 -11.48
C ASN A 88 -7.14 -8.65 -10.12
N SER A 89 -8.38 -8.19 -10.09
CA SER A 89 -9.21 -8.14 -8.90
C SER A 89 -10.61 -8.64 -9.19
N GLU A 90 -11.20 -9.40 -8.25
CA GLU A 90 -12.63 -9.75 -8.30
C GLU A 90 -13.56 -8.53 -8.12
N GLU A 91 -13.03 -7.37 -7.77
CA GLU A 91 -13.79 -6.12 -7.67
C GLU A 91 -14.09 -5.49 -9.02
N GLY A 92 -13.22 -5.71 -10.01
CA GLY A 92 -13.30 -5.09 -11.33
C GLY A 92 -13.06 -6.06 -12.48
N GLU A 93 -13.17 -5.53 -13.70
CA GLU A 93 -12.94 -6.28 -14.94
C GLU A 93 -11.58 -5.96 -15.57
N LEU A 94 -10.94 -4.86 -15.15
CA LEU A 94 -9.67 -4.43 -15.69
C LEU A 94 -8.50 -5.22 -15.08
N GLU A 95 -7.46 -5.36 -15.87
CA GLU A 95 -6.19 -5.87 -15.38
C GLU A 95 -5.49 -4.82 -14.50
N GLY A 96 -4.83 -5.28 -13.42
CA GLY A 96 -4.01 -4.44 -12.57
C GLY A 96 -2.68 -4.05 -13.23
N LEU A 97 -1.79 -3.47 -12.45
CA LEU A 97 -0.48 -3.02 -12.94
C LEU A 97 0.49 -4.16 -13.26
N LYS A 98 0.21 -5.38 -12.79
CA LYS A 98 1.02 -6.59 -13.03
C LYS A 98 2.49 -6.45 -12.59
N ILE A 99 2.70 -5.76 -11.49
CA ILE A 99 4.03 -5.60 -10.87
C ILE A 99 4.34 -6.78 -9.96
N LEU A 100 3.30 -7.33 -9.34
CA LEU A 100 3.36 -8.50 -8.46
C LEU A 100 2.41 -9.58 -8.97
N ASP A 101 2.91 -10.82 -9.08
CA ASP A 101 2.07 -11.94 -9.49
C ASP A 101 1.11 -12.36 -8.38
N GLY A 102 -0.14 -12.51 -8.75
CA GLY A 102 -1.22 -12.88 -7.85
C GLY A 102 -2.53 -12.22 -8.22
N VAL A 103 -3.53 -12.44 -7.41
CA VAL A 103 -4.89 -11.92 -7.63
C VAL A 103 -5.42 -11.26 -6.37
N VAL A 104 -6.44 -10.43 -6.54
CA VAL A 104 -7.21 -9.83 -5.44
C VAL A 104 -8.57 -10.51 -5.39
N SER A 105 -8.93 -11.06 -4.24
CA SER A 105 -10.17 -11.83 -4.07
C SER A 105 -11.01 -11.26 -2.92
N MET A 106 -12.31 -11.46 -3.01
CA MET A 106 -13.23 -11.05 -1.97
C MET A 106 -13.00 -11.82 -0.66
N LEU A 107 -13.17 -11.16 0.47
CA LEU A 107 -13.18 -11.79 1.78
C LEU A 107 -14.25 -12.89 1.87
N PRO A 108 -14.08 -13.94 2.72
CA PRO A 108 -14.96 -15.11 2.74
C PRO A 108 -16.34 -14.77 3.33
N LYS A 109 -17.29 -14.33 2.49
CA LYS A 109 -18.66 -13.86 2.85
C LYS A 109 -19.40 -14.76 3.86
N LYS A 110 -19.21 -16.09 3.77
CA LYS A 110 -19.89 -17.03 4.66
C LYS A 110 -19.32 -17.09 6.08
N LYS A 111 -18.15 -16.48 6.32
CA LYS A 111 -17.41 -16.62 7.59
C LYS A 111 -17.28 -15.31 8.36
N VAL A 112 -17.39 -14.17 7.68
CA VAL A 112 -17.14 -12.86 8.29
C VAL A 112 -18.07 -11.78 7.71
N LYS A 113 -18.21 -10.70 8.47
CA LYS A 113 -18.90 -9.49 7.97
C LYS A 113 -18.01 -8.78 6.95
N ILE A 114 -18.59 -8.33 5.85
CA ILE A 114 -17.91 -7.55 4.80
C ILE A 114 -18.58 -6.18 4.72
N PRO A 115 -17.78 -5.08 4.70
CA PRO A 115 -16.33 -5.05 4.75
C PRO A 115 -15.74 -5.41 6.13
N HIS A 116 -14.47 -5.84 6.16
CA HIS A 116 -13.63 -5.82 7.37
C HIS A 116 -13.38 -4.36 7.73
N MET A 117 -14.05 -3.87 8.74
CA MET A 117 -13.98 -2.47 9.18
C MET A 117 -13.69 -2.43 10.67
N GLY A 118 -12.61 -1.76 11.04
CA GLY A 118 -12.19 -1.59 12.43
C GLY A 118 -10.75 -1.99 12.69
N TRP A 119 -10.44 -2.11 13.97
CA TRP A 119 -9.09 -2.46 14.44
C TRP A 119 -8.93 -3.98 14.46
N ASN A 120 -7.76 -4.43 14.03
CA ASN A 120 -7.33 -5.83 14.11
C ASN A 120 -5.81 -5.89 14.27
N ASN A 121 -5.29 -7.02 14.74
CA ASN A 121 -3.88 -7.17 15.05
C ASN A 121 -3.06 -7.74 13.88
N LEU A 122 -1.76 -7.48 13.93
CA LEU A 122 -0.77 -7.99 12.99
C LEU A 122 -0.11 -9.25 13.54
N GLU A 123 -0.01 -10.28 12.73
CA GLU A 123 0.89 -11.41 12.92
C GLU A 123 2.09 -11.23 11.99
N ILE A 124 3.24 -10.82 12.54
CA ILE A 124 4.46 -10.55 11.79
C ILE A 124 5.17 -11.87 11.49
N ILE A 125 5.37 -12.17 10.21
CA ILE A 125 6.02 -13.39 9.72
C ILE A 125 7.53 -13.18 9.59
N HIS A 126 7.92 -12.04 8.98
CA HIS A 126 9.32 -11.69 8.73
C HIS A 126 9.72 -10.45 9.52
N LYS A 127 10.63 -10.63 10.50
CA LYS A 127 11.06 -9.56 11.42
C LYS A 127 12.04 -8.56 10.78
N ASP A 128 12.68 -8.92 9.68
CA ASP A 128 13.68 -8.10 8.98
C ASP A 128 13.07 -7.09 8.01
N SER A 129 11.75 -6.90 8.06
CA SER A 129 11.03 -5.93 7.24
C SER A 129 11.50 -4.51 7.50
N LYS A 130 11.72 -3.76 6.42
CA LYS A 130 12.09 -2.33 6.49
C LYS A 130 10.95 -1.49 7.05
N ILE A 131 9.70 -1.71 6.54
CA ILE A 131 8.54 -0.89 6.95
C ILE A 131 7.96 -1.29 8.30
N LEU A 132 8.17 -2.53 8.77
CA LEU A 132 7.72 -2.97 10.10
C LEU A 132 8.80 -2.84 11.19
N LYS A 133 9.92 -2.19 10.91
CA LYS A 133 10.98 -2.00 11.90
C LYS A 133 10.46 -1.32 13.17
N GLY A 134 10.61 -2.01 14.32
CA GLY A 134 10.15 -1.52 15.63
C GLY A 134 8.64 -1.64 15.86
N ILE A 135 7.90 -2.31 14.97
CA ILE A 135 6.51 -2.71 15.19
C ILE A 135 6.51 -4.04 15.95
N ARG A 136 5.67 -4.17 16.95
CA ARG A 136 5.54 -5.39 17.74
C ARG A 136 4.55 -6.34 17.11
N ASN A 137 4.75 -7.63 17.30
CA ASN A 137 3.71 -8.61 16.99
C ASN A 137 2.44 -8.27 17.78
N GLU A 138 1.28 -8.53 17.18
CA GLU A 138 -0.04 -8.18 17.74
C GLU A 138 -0.34 -6.67 17.84
N SER A 139 0.49 -5.79 17.23
CA SER A 139 0.15 -4.38 17.09
C SER A 139 -1.19 -4.21 16.36
N TRP A 140 -2.03 -3.30 16.88
CA TRP A 140 -3.35 -3.03 16.32
C TRP A 140 -3.30 -1.95 15.25
N VAL A 141 -3.95 -2.23 14.11
CA VAL A 141 -4.03 -1.33 12.95
C VAL A 141 -5.47 -1.26 12.43
N TYR A 142 -5.79 -0.21 11.70
CA TYR A 142 -7.16 0.07 11.24
C TYR A 142 -7.38 -0.41 9.80
N PHE A 143 -8.39 -1.25 9.63
CA PHE A 143 -8.83 -1.83 8.36
C PHE A 143 -10.15 -1.23 7.89
N VAL A 144 -10.30 -1.10 6.56
CA VAL A 144 -11.57 -0.90 5.87
C VAL A 144 -11.46 -1.44 4.45
N HIS A 145 -11.76 -2.74 4.26
CA HIS A 145 -11.64 -3.39 2.95
C HIS A 145 -12.61 -4.57 2.81
N SER A 146 -12.97 -4.89 1.57
CA SER A 146 -13.81 -6.03 1.18
C SER A 146 -13.03 -7.10 0.45
N TYR A 147 -11.88 -6.74 -0.12
CA TYR A 147 -11.01 -7.60 -0.91
C TYR A 147 -9.65 -7.72 -0.24
N HIS A 148 -8.89 -8.74 -0.63
CA HIS A 148 -7.54 -8.96 -0.13
C HIS A 148 -6.68 -9.61 -1.20
N ILE A 149 -5.38 -9.43 -1.12
CA ILE A 149 -4.40 -10.01 -2.03
C ILE A 149 -4.20 -11.50 -1.80
N ILE A 150 -3.92 -12.24 -2.89
CA ILE A 150 -3.46 -13.63 -2.89
C ILE A 150 -2.21 -13.69 -3.76
N PRO A 151 -1.01 -13.39 -3.22
CA PRO A 151 0.22 -13.42 -3.98
C PRO A 151 0.62 -14.86 -4.35
N VAL A 152 1.17 -15.04 -5.57
CA VAL A 152 1.77 -16.31 -6.01
C VAL A 152 3.04 -16.58 -5.21
N ASN A 153 3.94 -15.59 -5.14
CA ASN A 153 5.11 -15.66 -4.26
C ASN A 153 4.72 -15.26 -2.83
N ARG A 154 4.70 -16.23 -1.93
CA ARG A 154 4.35 -16.01 -0.52
C ARG A 154 5.48 -15.40 0.31
N GLU A 155 6.71 -15.42 -0.17
CA GLU A 155 7.86 -14.84 0.54
C GLU A 155 7.76 -13.31 0.67
N ILE A 156 7.01 -12.66 -0.23
CA ILE A 156 6.75 -11.22 -0.15
C ILE A 156 5.82 -10.84 1.00
N VAL A 157 5.12 -11.81 1.61
CA VAL A 157 4.16 -11.54 2.71
C VAL A 157 4.90 -11.41 4.02
N ILE A 158 4.95 -10.20 4.53
CA ILE A 158 5.69 -9.85 5.75
C ILE A 158 4.84 -9.98 7.01
N ALA A 159 3.53 -9.69 6.91
CA ALA A 159 2.59 -9.86 7.99
C ALA A 159 1.22 -10.26 7.46
N LYS A 160 0.48 -10.95 8.30
CA LYS A 160 -0.91 -11.34 8.09
C LYS A 160 -1.78 -10.89 9.27
N SER A 161 -3.09 -10.94 9.06
CA SER A 161 -4.10 -10.70 10.09
C SER A 161 -5.19 -11.76 9.95
N LYS A 162 -5.83 -12.15 11.06
CA LYS A 162 -6.86 -13.17 11.05
C LYS A 162 -8.24 -12.55 10.91
N TYR A 163 -8.91 -12.84 9.78
CA TYR A 163 -10.29 -12.41 9.55
C TYR A 163 -11.05 -13.47 8.76
N GLY A 164 -11.63 -14.45 9.48
CA GLY A 164 -12.24 -15.67 8.91
C GLY A 164 -11.25 -16.67 8.33
N LYS A 165 -10.10 -16.20 7.89
CA LYS A 165 -8.89 -16.91 7.47
C LYS A 165 -7.67 -16.02 7.71
N ASP A 166 -6.47 -16.54 7.53
CA ASP A 166 -5.26 -15.74 7.48
C ASP A 166 -5.24 -14.92 6.18
N ILE A 167 -5.07 -13.60 6.30
CA ILE A 167 -5.08 -12.64 5.20
C ILE A 167 -3.72 -11.95 5.17
N PRO A 168 -3.00 -11.95 4.03
CA PRO A 168 -1.82 -11.13 3.84
C PRO A 168 -2.18 -9.65 3.99
N VAL A 169 -1.49 -8.92 4.87
CA VAL A 169 -1.81 -7.52 5.16
C VAL A 169 -0.62 -6.58 5.07
N VAL A 170 0.60 -7.11 4.99
CA VAL A 170 1.81 -6.36 4.66
C VAL A 170 2.63 -7.16 3.67
N ILE A 171 3.06 -6.52 2.59
CA ILE A 171 3.99 -7.08 1.61
C ILE A 171 5.22 -6.20 1.47
N GLU A 172 6.35 -6.85 1.18
CA GLU A 172 7.61 -6.20 0.85
C GLU A 172 8.35 -7.01 -0.21
N LYS A 173 8.73 -6.36 -1.33
CA LYS A 173 9.57 -6.93 -2.38
C LYS A 173 10.43 -5.82 -2.98
N ASP A 174 11.75 -5.93 -2.82
CA ASP A 174 12.73 -4.93 -3.32
C ASP A 174 12.42 -3.50 -2.82
N ASN A 175 11.89 -2.66 -3.72
CA ASN A 175 11.48 -1.28 -3.47
C ASN A 175 9.95 -1.11 -3.42
N ILE A 176 9.21 -2.21 -3.39
CA ILE A 176 7.75 -2.23 -3.37
C ILE A 176 7.26 -2.65 -1.99
N PHE A 177 6.39 -1.86 -1.43
CA PHE A 177 5.77 -2.06 -0.12
C PHE A 177 4.25 -1.96 -0.25
N GLY A 178 3.54 -2.71 0.57
CA GLY A 178 2.09 -2.63 0.61
C GLY A 178 1.51 -2.89 1.98
N THR A 179 0.43 -2.18 2.31
CA THR A 179 -0.38 -2.42 3.52
C THR A 179 -1.84 -2.55 3.15
N GLN A 180 -2.56 -3.53 3.71
CA GLN A 180 -4.01 -3.66 3.55
C GLN A 180 -4.77 -2.73 4.48
N PHE A 181 -4.18 -2.40 5.60
CA PHE A 181 -4.68 -1.41 6.54
C PHE A 181 -4.22 0.01 6.17
N HIS A 182 -4.82 0.98 6.81
CA HIS A 182 -4.51 2.40 6.63
C HIS A 182 -3.53 2.88 7.71
N PRO A 183 -2.22 2.99 7.42
CA PRO A 183 -1.26 3.44 8.42
C PRO A 183 -1.57 4.85 8.92
N GLU A 184 -2.09 5.75 8.07
CA GLU A 184 -2.51 7.10 8.45
C GLU A 184 -3.68 7.16 9.44
N LYS A 185 -4.34 6.00 9.70
CA LYS A 185 -5.43 5.82 10.67
C LYS A 185 -5.08 4.85 11.80
N SER A 186 -3.86 4.34 11.83
CA SER A 186 -3.44 3.26 12.73
C SER A 186 -2.64 3.75 13.93
N GLY A 187 -2.85 4.99 14.38
CA GLY A 187 -2.25 5.54 15.57
C GLY A 187 -0.71 5.54 15.54
N THR A 188 -0.08 5.29 16.68
CA THR A 188 1.38 5.36 16.84
C THR A 188 2.13 4.33 15.98
N ASP A 189 1.59 3.11 15.86
CA ASP A 189 2.22 2.07 15.03
C ASP A 189 2.11 2.41 13.55
N GLY A 190 0.98 3.00 13.12
CA GLY A 190 0.81 3.51 11.76
C GLY A 190 1.78 4.65 11.43
N GLU A 191 1.95 5.61 12.32
CA GLU A 191 2.92 6.71 12.17
C GLU A 191 4.35 6.16 12.09
N ARG A 192 4.69 5.12 12.86
CA ARG A 192 6.00 4.44 12.77
C ARG A 192 6.21 3.77 11.41
N ILE A 193 5.18 3.11 10.87
CA ILE A 193 5.25 2.49 9.53
C ILE A 193 5.50 3.55 8.46
N ILE A 194 4.77 4.68 8.52
CA ILE A 194 4.99 5.83 7.62
C ILE A 194 6.43 6.34 7.74
N LYS A 195 6.92 6.55 8.96
CA LYS A 195 8.30 6.99 9.19
C LYS A 195 9.33 5.99 8.65
N ASN A 196 9.09 4.70 8.81
CA ASN A 196 9.95 3.66 8.27
C ASN A 196 10.00 3.71 6.74
N PHE A 197 8.86 3.91 6.06
CA PHE A 197 8.83 4.10 4.61
C PHE A 197 9.62 5.35 4.19
N LEU A 198 9.49 6.48 4.89
CA LEU A 198 10.28 7.68 4.62
C LEU A 198 11.79 7.43 4.78
N ASN A 199 12.19 6.65 5.79
CA ASN A 199 13.59 6.26 5.94
C ASN A 199 14.08 5.43 4.75
N VAL A 200 13.26 4.49 4.21
CA VAL A 200 13.62 3.74 3.00
C VAL A 200 13.85 4.69 1.83
N CYS A 201 13.02 5.73 1.67
CA CYS A 201 13.17 6.73 0.61
C CYS A 201 14.45 7.56 0.77
N ASP A 202 14.88 7.86 2.00
CA ASP A 202 16.11 8.63 2.26
C ASP A 202 17.39 7.82 2.00
N TYR A 203 17.39 6.51 2.23
CA TYR A 203 18.57 5.65 2.03
C TYR A 203 18.93 5.41 0.56
N GLN A 204 18.09 5.83 -0.38
CA GLN A 204 18.33 5.67 -1.82
C GLN A 204 18.94 6.92 -2.49
N LYS A 205 19.25 7.94 -1.70
CA LYS A 205 20.02 9.12 -2.13
C LYS A 205 21.52 8.83 -2.08
#